data_3604394532ef499246f05093997cef03
#
_entry.id   3604394532ef499246f05093997cef03
#
_cell.length_a   1.000
_cell.length_b   1.000
_cell.length_c   1.000
_cell.angle_alpha   90.00
_cell.angle_beta   90.00
_cell.angle_gamma   90.00
#
_symmetry.space_group_name_H-M   'P 1'
#
loop_
_entity.id
_entity.type
_entity.pdbx_description
1 polymer ?
#
loop_
_entity_poly.entity_id
_entity_poly.type
_entity_poly.pdbx_seq_one_letter_code
_entity_poly.pdbx_strand_id
1 'polypeptide(L)'
;MLRYLLIRAPGCGIFSPMSHGNLILREPEYEALLSALRKLLVDASAKVAFLVGKDGTLLASAGDAVGFDTTSLASLAAGNIAATGGLANLIGEKEFSILFHEGERDNMHLSVVAERLILVVVFDRRSSVGLVRLRVRQATARFAAVMAMALAASEAELEVVEELTEADIESLFK
;
A
#
# COMPACT_ATOMS: atom_id res chain seq x y z
N MET A 1 -19.17 18.73 8.06
CA MET A 1 -18.16 18.68 9.13
C MET A 1 -17.15 17.60 8.73
N LEU A 2 -16.13 17.99 7.95
CA LEU A 2 -15.12 17.09 7.36
C LEU A 2 -14.19 16.62 8.47
N ARG A 3 -14.33 15.37 8.90
CA ARG A 3 -13.36 14.73 9.79
C ARG A 3 -12.23 14.14 8.92
N TYR A 4 -11.16 14.90 8.75
CA TYR A 4 -9.92 14.36 8.26
C TYR A 4 -9.39 13.32 9.24
N LEU A 5 -9.25 12.11 8.79
CA LEU A 5 -8.78 11.01 9.63
C LEU A 5 -7.28 10.90 9.58
N LEU A 6 -6.74 11.10 10.75
CA LEU A 6 -5.32 11.00 11.10
C LEU A 6 -4.87 9.54 11.20
N ILE A 7 -4.04 9.05 10.28
CA ILE A 7 -3.34 7.77 10.43
C ILE A 7 -2.17 7.96 11.39
N ARG A 8 -2.27 7.41 12.57
CA ARG A 8 -1.23 7.46 13.59
C ARG A 8 -0.26 6.30 13.42
N ALA A 9 0.89 6.55 12.79
CA ALA A 9 2.02 5.65 12.91
C ALA A 9 2.59 5.75 14.33
N PRO A 10 2.91 4.65 15.01
CA PRO A 10 3.53 4.72 16.31
C PRO A 10 4.95 5.29 16.16
N GLY A 11 5.15 6.54 16.58
CA GLY A 11 6.46 7.15 16.73
C GLY A 11 6.77 8.41 15.94
N CYS A 12 5.88 8.97 15.12
CA CYS A 12 6.17 10.24 14.46
C CYS A 12 4.95 11.17 14.48
N GLY A 13 5.08 12.26 15.22
CA GLY A 13 4.02 13.23 15.45
C GLY A 13 4.05 14.38 14.47
N ILE A 14 3.78 14.21 13.19
CA ILE A 14 3.28 15.27 12.30
C ILE A 14 2.50 14.62 11.17
N PHE A 15 1.31 15.09 11.00
CA PHE A 15 0.29 14.56 10.14
C PHE A 15 0.17 15.35 8.83
N SER A 16 0.27 14.66 7.70
CA SER A 16 -0.15 15.20 6.40
C SER A 16 -1.25 14.33 5.81
N PRO A 17 -2.33 14.91 5.27
CA PRO A 17 -3.29 14.13 4.50
C PRO A 17 -2.60 13.60 3.25
N MET A 18 -2.55 12.27 3.13
CA MET A 18 -1.93 11.61 1.99
C MET A 18 -2.91 11.65 0.81
N SER A 19 -2.73 12.64 -0.03
CA SER A 19 -3.40 12.71 -1.32
C SER A 19 -2.58 11.91 -2.35
N HIS A 20 -2.98 10.68 -2.60
CA HIS A 20 -2.44 9.85 -3.67
C HIS A 20 -3.39 9.94 -4.85
N GLY A 21 -3.30 10.99 -5.64
CA GLY A 21 -4.12 11.11 -6.84
C GLY A 21 -5.54 10.57 -6.64
N ASN A 22 -6.37 11.24 -5.88
CA ASN A 22 -7.75 10.90 -5.57
C ASN A 22 -8.03 9.65 -4.71
N LEU A 23 -7.04 9.01 -4.10
CA LEU A 23 -7.29 7.90 -3.17
C LEU A 23 -7.29 8.40 -1.73
N ILE A 24 -8.44 8.37 -1.08
CA ILE A 24 -8.60 8.66 0.34
C ILE A 24 -8.85 7.33 1.05
N LEU A 25 -7.89 6.86 1.85
CA LEU A 25 -8.10 5.73 2.75
C LEU A 25 -8.76 6.23 4.04
N ARG A 26 -9.95 5.73 4.32
CA ARG A 26 -10.66 5.97 5.58
C ARG A 26 -10.24 4.93 6.62
N GLU A 27 -10.60 5.17 7.88
CA GLU A 27 -10.30 4.24 8.99
C GLU A 27 -10.68 2.78 8.70
N PRO A 28 -11.91 2.47 8.21
CA PRO A 28 -12.30 1.09 7.96
C PRO A 28 -11.45 0.39 6.91
N GLU A 29 -11.11 1.08 5.81
CA GLU A 29 -10.25 0.55 4.75
C GLU A 29 -8.82 0.35 5.26
N TYR A 30 -8.29 1.31 6.02
CA TYR A 30 -6.97 1.19 6.64
C TYR A 30 -6.87 0.00 7.59
N GLU A 31 -7.84 -0.16 8.50
CA GLU A 31 -7.89 -1.30 9.42
C GLU A 31 -8.06 -2.64 8.67
N ALA A 32 -8.81 -2.66 7.58
CA ALA A 32 -8.95 -3.84 6.74
C ALA A 32 -7.62 -4.22 6.05
N LEU A 33 -6.86 -3.23 5.53
CA LEU A 33 -5.52 -3.44 4.97
C LEU A 33 -4.55 -3.95 6.04
N LEU A 34 -4.55 -3.33 7.21
CA LEU A 34 -3.68 -3.71 8.33
C LEU A 34 -3.99 -5.13 8.82
N SER A 35 -5.26 -5.49 8.92
CA SER A 35 -5.71 -6.85 9.24
C SER A 35 -5.25 -7.87 8.20
N ALA A 36 -5.33 -7.52 6.92
CA ALA A 36 -4.85 -8.37 5.83
C ALA A 36 -3.33 -8.58 5.89
N LEU A 37 -2.54 -7.52 6.19
CA LEU A 37 -1.10 -7.60 6.39
C LEU A 37 -0.74 -8.48 7.57
N ARG A 38 -1.38 -8.30 8.73
CA ARG A 38 -1.15 -9.12 9.94
C ARG A 38 -1.43 -10.60 9.66
N LYS A 39 -2.52 -10.90 8.97
CA LYS A 39 -2.84 -12.27 8.56
C LYS A 39 -1.79 -12.83 7.63
N LEU A 40 -1.36 -12.09 6.61
CA LEU A 40 -0.33 -12.50 5.68
C LEU A 40 0.98 -12.84 6.41
N LEU A 41 1.41 -12.02 7.37
CA LEU A 41 2.61 -12.26 8.17
C LEU A 41 2.58 -13.62 8.86
N VAL A 42 1.48 -13.92 9.53
CA VAL A 42 1.30 -15.19 10.24
C VAL A 42 1.30 -16.36 9.24
N ASP A 43 0.48 -16.27 8.20
CA ASP A 43 0.30 -17.32 7.21
C ASP A 43 1.60 -17.62 6.41
N ALA A 44 2.42 -16.60 6.18
CA ALA A 44 3.68 -16.68 5.44
C ALA A 44 4.91 -16.91 6.34
N SER A 45 4.75 -16.89 7.67
CA SER A 45 5.87 -16.92 8.63
C SER A 45 6.91 -15.82 8.31
N ALA A 46 6.44 -14.63 7.93
CA ALA A 46 7.27 -13.48 7.55
C ALA A 46 7.63 -12.61 8.77
N LYS A 47 8.70 -11.82 8.65
CA LYS A 47 9.15 -10.90 9.71
C LYS A 47 8.35 -9.61 9.71
N VAL A 48 8.21 -9.02 8.52
CA VAL A 48 7.53 -7.75 8.34
C VAL A 48 6.94 -7.68 6.95
N ALA A 49 5.81 -6.99 6.82
CA ALA A 49 5.19 -6.69 5.54
C ALA A 49 4.81 -5.21 5.48
N PHE A 50 5.01 -4.61 4.32
CA PHE A 50 4.71 -3.21 4.02
C PHE A 50 3.77 -3.13 2.84
N LEU A 51 2.84 -2.20 2.89
CA LEU A 51 2.04 -1.81 1.76
C LEU A 51 2.44 -0.39 1.36
N VAL A 52 2.87 -0.22 0.13
CA VAL A 52 3.51 0.99 -0.39
C VAL A 52 2.77 1.44 -1.65
N GLY A 53 2.53 2.72 -1.81
CA GLY A 53 2.06 3.29 -3.06
C GLY A 53 3.13 3.24 -4.16
N LYS A 54 2.75 3.22 -5.43
CA LYS A 54 3.72 3.32 -6.54
C LYS A 54 4.52 4.64 -6.54
N ASP A 55 4.07 5.64 -5.80
CA ASP A 55 4.76 6.91 -5.54
C ASP A 55 5.80 6.85 -4.41
N GLY A 56 5.95 5.69 -3.77
CA GLY A 56 6.89 5.47 -2.67
C GLY A 56 6.34 5.80 -1.29
N THR A 57 5.06 6.11 -1.17
CA THR A 57 4.46 6.38 0.14
C THR A 57 4.14 5.09 0.89
N LEU A 58 4.58 4.99 2.15
CA LEU A 58 4.22 3.90 3.04
C LEU A 58 2.76 4.07 3.50
N LEU A 59 1.90 3.13 3.13
CA LEU A 59 0.47 3.15 3.48
C LEU A 59 0.18 2.40 4.77
N ALA A 60 0.76 1.23 4.94
CA ALA A 60 0.58 0.39 6.12
C ALA A 60 1.78 -0.52 6.33
N SER A 61 2.02 -0.91 7.58
CA SER A 61 3.04 -1.89 7.93
C SER A 61 2.55 -2.82 9.03
N ALA A 62 3.03 -4.06 9.00
CA ALA A 62 2.76 -5.04 10.05
C ALA A 62 4.00 -5.89 10.30
N GLY A 63 4.20 -6.35 11.55
CA GLY A 63 5.34 -7.14 11.97
C GLY A 63 6.41 -6.32 12.66
N ASP A 64 7.60 -6.91 12.83
CA ASP A 64 8.73 -6.27 13.50
C ASP A 64 9.53 -5.42 12.51
N ALA A 65 9.23 -4.13 12.51
CA ALA A 65 9.92 -3.13 11.70
C ALA A 65 11.11 -2.48 12.42
N VAL A 66 11.47 -2.94 13.63
CA VAL A 66 12.61 -2.41 14.39
C VAL A 66 13.90 -2.62 13.59
N GLY A 67 14.64 -1.55 13.38
CA GLY A 67 15.88 -1.55 12.59
C GLY A 67 15.69 -1.36 11.08
N PHE A 68 14.46 -1.23 10.59
CA PHE A 68 14.19 -0.86 9.20
C PHE A 68 13.93 0.65 9.08
N ASP A 69 14.64 1.30 8.16
CA ASP A 69 14.24 2.61 7.65
C ASP A 69 13.06 2.41 6.67
N THR A 70 11.86 2.44 7.21
CA THR A 70 10.64 2.14 6.46
C THR A 70 10.36 3.14 5.34
N THR A 71 10.77 4.40 5.52
CA THR A 71 10.60 5.46 4.51
C THR A 71 11.51 5.24 3.31
N SER A 72 12.79 5.01 3.57
CA SER A 72 13.76 4.69 2.51
C SER A 72 13.39 3.38 1.80
N LEU A 73 12.96 2.36 2.55
CA LEU A 73 12.54 1.09 1.98
C LEU A 73 11.34 1.25 1.05
N ALA A 74 10.34 2.04 1.45
CA ALA A 74 9.16 2.31 0.63
C ALA A 74 9.53 3.01 -0.68
N SER A 75 10.33 4.08 -0.60
CA SER A 75 10.80 4.83 -1.77
C SER A 75 11.62 3.98 -2.73
N LEU A 76 12.55 3.16 -2.18
CA LEU A 76 13.39 2.28 -2.98
C LEU A 76 12.59 1.12 -3.59
N ALA A 77 11.59 0.59 -2.89
CA ALA A 77 10.70 -0.43 -3.44
C ALA A 77 9.90 0.09 -4.65
N ALA A 78 9.37 1.31 -4.54
CA ALA A 78 8.68 1.96 -5.66
C ALA A 78 9.61 2.21 -6.85
N GLY A 79 10.81 2.73 -6.59
CA GLY A 79 11.84 2.92 -7.62
C GLY A 79 12.25 1.62 -8.31
N ASN A 80 12.37 0.53 -7.56
CA ASN A 80 12.69 -0.80 -8.09
C ASN A 80 11.58 -1.31 -9.04
N ILE A 81 10.31 -1.21 -8.64
CA ILE A 81 9.18 -1.58 -9.50
C ILE A 81 9.14 -0.71 -10.76
N ALA A 82 9.37 0.60 -10.65
CA ALA A 82 9.42 1.50 -11.81
C ALA A 82 10.55 1.14 -12.78
N ALA A 83 11.75 0.88 -12.27
CA ALA A 83 12.91 0.49 -13.08
C ALA A 83 12.69 -0.84 -13.80
N THR A 84 12.11 -1.83 -13.11
CA THR A 84 11.83 -3.14 -13.73
C THR A 84 10.68 -3.09 -14.72
N GLY A 85 9.74 -2.15 -14.60
CA GLY A 85 8.75 -1.86 -15.63
C GLY A 85 9.39 -1.41 -16.95
N GLY A 86 10.43 -0.57 -16.86
CA GLY A 86 11.26 -0.20 -18.03
C GLY A 86 11.93 -1.42 -18.70
N LEU A 87 12.47 -2.34 -17.89
CA LEU A 87 13.07 -3.58 -18.42
C LEU A 87 12.02 -4.49 -19.09
N ALA A 88 10.82 -4.61 -18.51
CA ALA A 88 9.73 -5.39 -19.09
C ALA A 88 9.38 -4.89 -20.50
N ASN A 89 9.25 -3.58 -20.68
CA ASN A 89 8.96 -2.97 -21.98
C ASN A 89 10.03 -3.30 -23.04
N LEU A 90 11.31 -3.39 -22.67
CA LEU A 90 12.42 -3.70 -23.59
C LEU A 90 12.31 -5.13 -24.16
N ILE A 91 11.67 -6.04 -23.45
CA ILE A 91 11.47 -7.44 -23.89
C ILE A 91 10.06 -7.73 -24.37
N GLY A 92 9.20 -6.70 -24.47
CA GLY A 92 7.84 -6.83 -24.95
C GLY A 92 6.85 -7.31 -23.87
N GLU A 93 7.23 -7.29 -22.59
CA GLU A 93 6.34 -7.58 -21.47
C GLU A 93 5.66 -6.30 -20.98
N LYS A 94 4.44 -6.43 -20.45
CA LYS A 94 3.68 -5.30 -19.92
C LYS A 94 4.28 -4.75 -18.61
N GLU A 95 4.56 -5.65 -17.67
CA GLU A 95 5.24 -5.37 -16.41
C GLU A 95 5.74 -6.65 -15.74
N PHE A 96 6.72 -6.52 -14.86
CA PHE A 96 7.07 -7.58 -13.91
C PHE A 96 6.30 -7.37 -12.62
N SER A 97 5.25 -8.14 -12.43
CA SER A 97 4.37 -8.00 -11.26
C SER A 97 4.97 -8.57 -9.97
N ILE A 98 6.06 -9.34 -10.06
CA ILE A 98 6.71 -10.00 -8.93
C ILE A 98 8.23 -9.86 -9.05
N LEU A 99 8.86 -9.40 -7.97
CA LEU A 99 10.32 -9.35 -7.81
C LEU A 99 10.71 -10.11 -6.54
N PHE A 100 11.85 -10.76 -6.60
CA PHE A 100 12.41 -11.49 -5.48
C PHE A 100 13.88 -11.11 -5.31
N HIS A 101 14.25 -10.72 -4.10
CA HIS A 101 15.63 -10.45 -3.70
C HIS A 101 16.06 -11.47 -2.65
N GLU A 102 17.10 -12.22 -2.95
CA GLU A 102 17.70 -13.18 -2.05
C GLU A 102 18.90 -12.53 -1.34
N GLY A 103 18.86 -12.55 -0.01
CA GLY A 103 19.94 -12.09 0.84
C GLY A 103 20.52 -13.23 1.69
N GLU A 104 21.61 -12.95 2.39
CA GLU A 104 22.26 -13.95 3.25
C GLU A 104 21.40 -14.38 4.45
N ARG A 105 20.65 -13.46 5.05
CA ARG A 105 19.81 -13.67 6.23
C ARG A 105 18.34 -13.47 5.96
N ASP A 106 18.02 -12.40 5.25
CA ASP A 106 16.65 -11.98 4.96
C ASP A 106 16.44 -11.90 3.45
N ASN A 107 15.29 -12.37 3.03
CA ASN A 107 14.80 -12.32 1.66
C ASN A 107 13.68 -11.30 1.56
N MET A 108 13.50 -10.72 0.39
CA MET A 108 12.43 -9.75 0.15
C MET A 108 11.64 -10.14 -1.10
N HIS A 109 10.32 -10.20 -0.94
CA HIS A 109 9.39 -10.41 -2.02
C HIS A 109 8.58 -9.13 -2.24
N LEU A 110 8.62 -8.60 -3.46
CA LEU A 110 7.80 -7.47 -3.88
C LEU A 110 6.77 -7.95 -4.88
N SER A 111 5.54 -7.46 -4.76
CA SER A 111 4.50 -7.72 -5.75
C SER A 111 3.59 -6.51 -5.93
N VAL A 112 3.23 -6.24 -7.19
CA VAL A 112 2.22 -5.23 -7.52
C VAL A 112 0.84 -5.78 -7.20
N VAL A 113 0.06 -5.02 -6.45
CA VAL A 113 -1.29 -5.37 -5.99
C VAL A 113 -2.26 -4.26 -6.40
N ALA A 114 -3.41 -4.65 -6.95
CA ALA A 114 -4.45 -3.72 -7.38
C ALA A 114 -3.93 -2.60 -8.29
N GLU A 115 -2.93 -2.90 -9.13
CA GLU A 115 -2.30 -1.99 -10.10
C GLU A 115 -1.64 -0.72 -9.52
N ARG A 116 -1.93 -0.36 -8.27
CA ARG A 116 -1.52 0.89 -7.61
C ARG A 116 -0.61 0.70 -6.41
N LEU A 117 -0.61 -0.49 -5.82
CA LEU A 117 0.11 -0.79 -4.59
C LEU A 117 1.26 -1.76 -4.82
N ILE A 118 2.26 -1.64 -3.99
CA ILE A 118 3.38 -2.56 -3.89
C ILE A 118 3.34 -3.21 -2.51
N LEU A 119 3.18 -4.52 -2.49
CA LEU A 119 3.29 -5.31 -1.28
C LEU A 119 4.72 -5.80 -1.16
N VAL A 120 5.39 -5.41 -0.08
CA VAL A 120 6.75 -5.83 0.27
C VAL A 120 6.69 -6.77 1.45
N VAL A 121 7.24 -7.97 1.33
CA VAL A 121 7.28 -8.98 2.40
C VAL A 121 8.74 -9.38 2.65
N VAL A 122 9.23 -9.14 3.86
CA VAL A 122 10.55 -9.54 4.30
C VAL A 122 10.43 -10.79 5.16
N PHE A 123 11.23 -11.81 4.84
CA PHE A 123 11.21 -13.10 5.52
C PHE A 123 12.60 -13.71 5.60
N ASP A 124 12.82 -14.58 6.59
CA ASP A 124 14.06 -15.30 6.81
C ASP A 124 13.89 -16.81 6.59
N ARG A 125 14.83 -17.61 7.10
CA ARG A 125 14.87 -19.08 6.97
C ARG A 125 13.68 -19.81 7.62
N ARG A 126 12.85 -19.13 8.42
CA ARG A 126 11.60 -19.69 8.99
C ARG A 126 10.51 -19.84 7.94
N SER A 127 10.68 -19.19 6.81
CA SER A 127 9.77 -19.28 5.67
C SER A 127 10.51 -19.71 4.39
N SER A 128 9.77 -19.86 3.31
CA SER A 128 10.32 -20.16 1.99
C SER A 128 9.69 -19.27 0.91
N VAL A 129 10.43 -19.06 -0.19
CA VAL A 129 9.94 -18.33 -1.36
C VAL A 129 8.60 -18.87 -1.86
N GLY A 130 8.47 -20.20 -1.90
CA GLY A 130 7.25 -20.87 -2.35
C GLY A 130 6.06 -20.58 -1.44
N LEU A 131 6.26 -20.64 -0.12
CA LEU A 131 5.22 -20.33 0.87
C LEU A 131 4.82 -18.86 0.77
N VAL A 132 5.79 -17.93 0.76
CA VAL A 132 5.51 -16.50 0.66
C VAL A 132 4.73 -16.19 -0.63
N ARG A 133 5.17 -16.70 -1.79
CA ARG A 133 4.46 -16.50 -3.07
C ARG A 133 3.02 -17.02 -3.01
N LEU A 134 2.80 -18.19 -2.43
CA LEU A 134 1.47 -18.77 -2.27
C LEU A 134 0.57 -17.87 -1.42
N ARG A 135 1.08 -17.41 -0.27
CA ARG A 135 0.31 -16.60 0.68
C ARG A 135 0.07 -15.18 0.17
N VAL A 136 1.06 -14.58 -0.48
CA VAL A 136 0.90 -13.29 -1.17
C VAL A 136 -0.19 -13.38 -2.24
N ARG A 137 -0.16 -14.42 -3.10
CA ARG A 137 -1.18 -14.64 -4.12
C ARG A 137 -2.59 -14.78 -3.52
N GLN A 138 -2.73 -15.48 -2.40
CA GLN A 138 -4.00 -15.62 -1.69
C GLN A 138 -4.48 -14.31 -1.07
N ALA A 139 -3.56 -13.46 -0.58
CA ALA A 139 -3.87 -12.18 0.04
C ALA A 139 -4.20 -11.09 -0.99
N THR A 140 -3.67 -11.18 -2.22
CA THR A 140 -3.84 -10.16 -3.28
C THR A 140 -5.30 -9.83 -3.53
N ALA A 141 -6.19 -10.83 -3.59
CA ALA A 141 -7.62 -10.60 -3.82
C ALA A 141 -8.27 -9.76 -2.70
N ARG A 142 -7.81 -9.92 -1.45
CA ARG A 142 -8.31 -9.15 -0.31
C ARG A 142 -7.84 -7.70 -0.38
N PHE A 143 -6.56 -7.46 -0.71
CA PHE A 143 -6.05 -6.11 -0.91
C PHE A 143 -6.77 -5.41 -2.06
N ALA A 144 -6.99 -6.11 -3.19
CA ALA A 144 -7.71 -5.57 -4.33
C ALA A 144 -9.17 -5.20 -3.98
N ALA A 145 -9.87 -6.01 -3.19
CA ALA A 145 -11.23 -5.72 -2.76
C ALA A 145 -11.29 -4.45 -1.87
N VAL A 146 -10.38 -4.31 -0.90
CA VAL A 146 -10.32 -3.12 -0.05
C VAL A 146 -10.01 -1.87 -0.87
N MET A 147 -9.07 -1.96 -1.82
CA MET A 147 -8.73 -0.86 -2.71
C MET A 147 -9.89 -0.44 -3.61
N ALA A 148 -10.66 -1.40 -4.13
CA ALA A 148 -11.85 -1.10 -4.93
C ALA A 148 -12.91 -0.36 -4.10
N MET A 149 -13.11 -0.73 -2.85
CA MET A 149 -14.02 -0.02 -1.94
C MET A 149 -13.53 1.40 -1.66
N ALA A 150 -12.23 1.59 -1.39
CA ALA A 150 -11.66 2.90 -1.13
C ALA A 150 -11.77 3.84 -2.35
N LEU A 151 -11.56 3.32 -3.56
CA LEU A 151 -11.70 4.09 -4.80
C LEU A 151 -13.15 4.51 -5.05
N ALA A 152 -14.10 3.58 -4.95
CA ALA A 152 -15.52 3.88 -5.13
C ALA A 152 -16.01 4.93 -4.13
N ALA A 153 -15.53 4.87 -2.89
CA ALA A 153 -15.86 5.85 -1.88
C ALA A 153 -15.24 7.24 -2.16
N SER A 154 -14.03 7.29 -2.73
CA SER A 154 -13.39 8.54 -3.13
C SER A 154 -14.08 9.19 -4.34
N GLU A 155 -14.51 8.39 -5.31
CA GLU A 155 -15.25 8.86 -6.48
C GLU A 155 -16.61 9.47 -6.08
N ALA A 156 -17.35 8.83 -5.19
CA ALA A 156 -18.62 9.34 -4.67
C ALA A 156 -18.47 10.69 -3.92
N GLU A 157 -17.35 10.92 -3.22
CA GLU A 157 -17.09 12.22 -2.58
C GLU A 157 -16.76 13.32 -3.59
N LEU A 158 -16.08 12.99 -4.67
CA LEU A 158 -15.75 13.96 -5.72
C LEU A 158 -17.02 14.42 -6.47
N GLU A 159 -17.93 13.50 -6.78
CA GLU A 159 -19.22 13.85 -7.40
C GLU A 159 -20.01 14.84 -6.53
N VAL A 160 -20.03 14.63 -5.21
CA VAL A 160 -20.72 15.55 -4.27
C VAL A 160 -20.07 16.94 -4.25
N VAL A 161 -18.74 17.03 -4.40
CA VAL A 161 -18.04 18.31 -4.43
C VAL A 161 -18.24 19.05 -5.75
N GLU A 162 -18.34 18.34 -6.87
CA GLU A 162 -18.62 18.95 -8.18
C GLU A 162 -20.07 19.50 -8.30
N GLU A 163 -21.02 18.96 -7.52
CA GLU A 163 -22.38 19.47 -7.44
C GLU A 163 -22.54 20.74 -6.59
N LEU A 164 -21.52 21.14 -5.80
CA LEU A 164 -21.56 22.37 -5.02
C LEU A 164 -21.45 23.59 -5.93
N THR A 165 -22.51 24.41 -5.96
CA THR A 165 -22.56 25.63 -6.72
C THR A 165 -21.91 26.80 -5.96
N GLU A 166 -21.52 27.89 -6.67
CA GLU A 166 -21.03 29.13 -6.02
C GLU A 166 -22.02 29.66 -4.99
N ALA A 167 -23.34 29.50 -5.21
CA ALA A 167 -24.39 29.93 -4.28
C ALA A 167 -24.36 29.13 -2.97
N ASP A 168 -24.02 27.83 -3.01
CA ASP A 168 -23.88 26.99 -1.81
C ASP A 168 -22.67 27.42 -0.98
N ILE A 169 -21.57 27.80 -1.65
CA ILE A 169 -20.36 28.31 -1.00
C ILE A 169 -20.62 29.64 -0.33
N GLU A 170 -21.31 30.59 -0.99
CA GLU A 170 -21.67 31.91 -0.41
C GLU A 170 -22.61 31.76 0.80
N SER A 171 -23.45 30.73 0.85
CA SER A 171 -24.35 30.48 1.97
C SER A 171 -23.63 30.02 3.26
N LEU A 172 -22.43 29.49 3.14
CA LEU A 172 -21.60 29.01 4.29
C LEU A 172 -20.89 30.16 5.01
N PHE A 173 -20.82 31.36 4.39
CA PHE A 173 -20.14 32.54 4.94
C PHE A 173 -21.10 33.66 5.41
N LYS A 174 -22.39 33.38 5.45
CA LYS A 174 -23.43 34.26 6.05
C LYS A 174 -23.87 33.74 7.41
#